data_65396a3a97bfa554f6ba7f43d1ec46ea
#
_entry.id   65396a3a97bfa554f6ba7f43d1ec46ea
#
_cell.length_a   1.000
_cell.length_b   1.000
_cell.length_c   1.000
_cell.angle_alpha   90.00
_cell.angle_beta   90.00
_cell.angle_gamma   90.00
#
_symmetry.space_group_name_H-M   'P 1'
#
loop_
_entity.id
_entity.type
_entity.pdbx_description
1 polymer ?
#
loop_
_entity_poly.entity_id
_entity_poly.type
_entity_poly.pdbx_seq_one_letter_code
_entity_poly.pdbx_strand_id
1 'polypeptide(L)'
;MIFHYYFYTDWDVQELLKNAIALSDKNFSELNNFYFSRYPNNIFLTVFFSKIFTLFNGLLGQDFAYVFLLVIQSILNILSGVLILKVTLLLTKSEKYAFFSYWLYLLILWISPWVVIPYSDSMGLIFPILMYYIYTHPKMHYILKSVLLSAIGIIGYSVKPQIAIMIIAIIMVSLLTQKIEMKPLTATIIAIFVVSFPMFFAINRINSTAGFDLDYEWEMTYHHFIKMGLNSETDGGYLANDVGSSISIENKEERVIYNKQIIAQRIKDYGVTGLINHQAKKTLNNYNDGTFGWGLEGSFFEKIFPNDSYVAKITRSFYYSSGKLHLIFQGIVQSIWLSILFLVLGNVLIGREKMTREFLVLMTSLIGIFLFESIFESRSRYLYTFVPIYIVAATVGFQQMTQNFKKRALKLKTGVKNEQK
;
A
#
# COMPACT_ATOMS: atom_id res chain seq x y z
N MET A 1 6.04 -0.88 22.21
CA MET A 1 6.59 -1.62 21.07
C MET A 1 7.91 -0.99 20.62
N ILE A 2 7.91 0.20 20.09
CA ILE A 2 9.06 0.85 19.45
C ILE A 2 10.36 0.81 20.29
N PHE A 3 10.31 0.98 21.59
CA PHE A 3 11.49 1.00 22.48
C PHE A 3 12.00 -0.38 22.91
N HIS A 4 11.26 -1.45 22.64
CA HIS A 4 11.60 -2.79 23.10
C HIS A 4 11.67 -3.81 21.97
N TYR A 5 11.12 -3.48 20.80
CA TYR A 5 11.00 -4.38 19.68
C TYR A 5 11.15 -3.64 18.38
N TYR A 6 12.24 -3.85 17.70
CA TYR A 6 12.30 -3.74 16.27
C TYR A 6 12.76 -5.07 15.69
N PHE A 7 12.18 -5.39 14.55
CA PHE A 7 12.49 -6.63 13.87
C PHE A 7 13.58 -6.33 12.86
N TYR A 8 14.64 -7.10 12.92
CA TYR A 8 15.68 -7.04 11.91
C TYR A 8 15.21 -7.83 10.69
N THR A 9 15.45 -7.35 9.49
CA THR A 9 15.13 -8.03 8.25
C THR A 9 16.38 -8.07 7.37
N ASP A 10 16.52 -9.10 6.56
CA ASP A 10 17.66 -9.32 5.66
C ASP A 10 17.36 -9.05 4.18
N TRP A 11 16.15 -8.55 3.86
CA TRP A 11 15.72 -8.23 2.51
C TRP A 11 15.76 -6.72 2.22
N ASP A 12 14.99 -6.19 1.28
CA ASP A 12 15.02 -4.78 0.85
C ASP A 12 15.11 -3.78 2.01
N VAL A 13 14.43 -4.03 3.14
CA VAL A 13 14.47 -3.14 4.30
C VAL A 13 15.87 -3.00 4.86
N GLN A 14 16.64 -4.10 4.91
CA GLN A 14 18.03 -4.07 5.36
C GLN A 14 18.90 -3.26 4.39
N GLU A 15 18.69 -3.44 3.08
CA GLU A 15 19.40 -2.68 2.06
C GLU A 15 19.15 -1.17 2.20
N LEU A 16 17.88 -0.77 2.41
CA LEU A 16 17.55 0.65 2.61
C LEU A 16 18.24 1.21 3.87
N LEU A 17 18.17 0.49 4.98
CA LEU A 17 18.73 0.96 6.27
C LEU A 17 20.23 1.01 6.26
N LYS A 18 20.94 -0.04 5.81
CA LYS A 18 22.39 -0.07 5.71
C LYS A 18 22.91 1.05 4.82
N ASN A 19 22.32 1.23 3.65
CA ASN A 19 22.73 2.26 2.72
C ASN A 19 22.34 3.68 3.22
N ALA A 20 21.25 3.84 3.95
CA ALA A 20 20.90 5.11 4.59
C ALA A 20 21.93 5.50 5.67
N ILE A 21 22.42 4.55 6.45
CA ILE A 21 23.49 4.76 7.42
C ILE A 21 24.81 5.11 6.70
N ALA A 22 25.20 4.34 5.70
CA ALA A 22 26.41 4.61 4.92
C ALA A 22 26.38 6.01 4.28
N LEU A 23 25.23 6.43 3.73
CA LEU A 23 25.03 7.79 3.21
C LEU A 23 25.16 8.86 4.32
N SER A 24 24.61 8.60 5.51
CA SER A 24 24.70 9.55 6.63
C SER A 24 26.13 9.76 7.10
N ASP A 25 26.92 8.71 7.08
CA ASP A 25 28.31 8.69 7.52
C ASP A 25 29.28 9.09 6.39
N LYS A 26 28.75 9.38 5.20
CA LYS A 26 29.50 9.68 3.96
C LYS A 26 30.47 8.55 3.56
N ASN A 27 30.14 7.33 3.92
CA ASN A 27 30.91 6.15 3.56
C ASN A 27 30.40 5.54 2.25
N PHE A 28 30.70 6.21 1.14
CA PHE A 28 30.19 5.86 -0.20
C PHE A 28 30.73 4.51 -0.71
N SER A 29 31.84 4.01 -0.15
CA SER A 29 32.40 2.71 -0.52
C SER A 29 31.56 1.52 -0.03
N GLU A 30 30.69 1.72 0.95
CA GLU A 30 29.79 0.67 1.46
C GLU A 30 28.43 0.65 0.78
N LEU A 31 28.18 1.55 -0.18
CA LEU A 31 26.89 1.60 -0.88
C LEU A 31 26.73 0.39 -1.81
N ASN A 32 25.58 -0.26 -1.71
CA ASN A 32 25.19 -1.34 -2.61
C ASN A 32 24.65 -0.78 -3.95
N ASN A 33 25.57 -0.20 -4.76
CA ASN A 33 25.24 0.39 -6.05
C ASN A 33 24.55 -0.60 -6.99
N PHE A 34 24.92 -1.89 -6.95
CA PHE A 34 24.31 -2.91 -7.77
C PHE A 34 22.85 -3.17 -7.42
N TYR A 35 22.48 -3.15 -6.13
CA TYR A 35 21.07 -3.24 -5.72
C TYR A 35 20.26 -2.03 -6.21
N PHE A 36 20.75 -0.81 -6.01
CA PHE A 36 20.04 0.40 -6.39
C PHE A 36 20.03 0.65 -7.90
N SER A 37 20.99 0.14 -8.64
CA SER A 37 20.95 0.12 -10.11
C SER A 37 19.79 -0.75 -10.62
N ARG A 38 19.49 -1.85 -9.94
CA ARG A 38 18.36 -2.73 -10.29
C ARG A 38 17.00 -2.20 -9.82
N TYR A 39 16.95 -1.58 -8.63
CA TYR A 39 15.74 -1.13 -7.97
C TYR A 39 15.80 0.36 -7.58
N PRO A 40 15.91 1.27 -8.57
CA PRO A 40 16.08 2.70 -8.32
C PRO A 40 14.89 3.35 -7.61
N ASN A 41 13.72 2.73 -7.63
CA ASN A 41 12.54 3.16 -6.89
C ASN A 41 12.73 3.21 -5.37
N ASN A 42 13.72 2.51 -4.82
CA ASN A 42 14.04 2.48 -3.40
C ASN A 42 14.97 3.63 -2.96
N ILE A 43 15.60 4.36 -3.91
CA ILE A 43 16.58 5.42 -3.60
C ILE A 43 15.93 6.56 -2.81
N PHE A 44 14.75 7.04 -3.22
CA PHE A 44 14.08 8.15 -2.54
C PHE A 44 13.88 7.87 -1.03
N LEU A 45 13.40 6.70 -0.70
CA LEU A 45 13.15 6.33 0.70
C LEU A 45 14.46 6.16 1.47
N THR A 46 15.49 5.58 0.85
CA THR A 46 16.85 5.44 1.44
C THR A 46 17.45 6.81 1.73
N VAL A 47 17.36 7.75 0.79
CA VAL A 47 17.84 9.13 0.98
C VAL A 47 17.05 9.84 2.06
N PHE A 48 15.74 9.66 2.14
CA PHE A 48 14.93 10.19 3.23
C PHE A 48 15.41 9.67 4.59
N PHE A 49 15.63 8.37 4.72
CA PHE A 49 16.18 7.77 5.95
C PHE A 49 17.55 8.31 6.28
N SER A 50 18.44 8.45 5.29
CA SER A 50 19.79 8.99 5.50
C SER A 50 19.77 10.39 6.10
N LYS A 51 18.82 11.25 5.72
CA LYS A 51 18.66 12.59 6.30
C LYS A 51 18.29 12.54 7.77
N ILE A 52 17.45 11.58 8.15
CA ILE A 52 17.10 11.35 9.56
C ILE A 52 18.34 10.85 10.32
N PHE A 53 19.09 9.89 9.79
CA PHE A 53 20.33 9.43 10.39
C PHE A 53 21.36 10.56 10.51
N THR A 54 21.57 11.37 9.48
CA THR A 54 22.46 12.53 9.51
C THR A 54 22.10 13.53 10.61
N LEU A 55 20.80 13.78 10.82
CA LEU A 55 20.31 14.73 11.81
C LEU A 55 20.60 14.27 13.25
N PHE A 56 20.52 12.97 13.53
CA PHE A 56 20.56 12.44 14.89
C PHE A 56 21.86 11.69 15.23
N ASN A 57 22.57 11.14 14.24
CA ASN A 57 23.76 10.31 14.48
C ASN A 57 24.86 11.06 15.24
N GLY A 58 25.12 12.30 14.87
CA GLY A 58 26.11 13.14 15.53
C GLY A 58 25.74 13.60 16.95
N LEU A 59 24.46 13.51 17.35
CA LEU A 59 23.96 14.00 18.62
C LEU A 59 23.64 12.87 19.61
N LEU A 60 23.01 11.81 19.15
CA LEU A 60 22.35 10.80 19.99
C LEU A 60 22.62 9.34 19.55
N GLY A 61 23.38 9.13 18.46
CA GLY A 61 23.74 7.82 17.93
C GLY A 61 22.72 7.18 16.98
N GLN A 62 23.14 6.13 16.27
CA GLN A 62 22.35 5.45 15.23
C GLN A 62 21.06 4.81 15.77
N ASP A 63 21.10 4.21 16.94
CA ASP A 63 19.94 3.56 17.55
C ASP A 63 18.82 4.58 17.83
N PHE A 64 19.17 5.77 18.27
CA PHE A 64 18.20 6.83 18.48
C PHE A 64 17.61 7.33 17.16
N ALA A 65 18.43 7.50 16.13
CA ALA A 65 17.97 7.88 14.79
C ALA A 65 16.99 6.84 14.22
N TYR A 66 17.27 5.54 14.42
CA TYR A 66 16.36 4.48 14.03
C TYR A 66 15.03 4.53 14.80
N VAL A 67 15.07 4.70 16.12
CA VAL A 67 13.87 4.87 16.94
C VAL A 67 13.06 6.09 16.48
N PHE A 68 13.73 7.20 16.17
CA PHE A 68 13.06 8.40 15.67
C PHE A 68 12.37 8.16 14.31
N LEU A 69 12.99 7.41 13.42
CA LEU A 69 12.38 6.97 12.16
C LEU A 69 11.08 6.19 12.41
N LEU A 70 11.10 5.25 13.38
CA LEU A 70 9.90 4.50 13.77
C LEU A 70 8.84 5.39 14.42
N VAL A 71 9.24 6.43 15.15
CA VAL A 71 8.29 7.43 15.69
C VAL A 71 7.60 8.20 14.57
N ILE A 72 8.34 8.66 13.55
CA ILE A 72 7.76 9.31 12.36
C ILE A 72 6.76 8.37 11.70
N GLN A 73 7.15 7.13 11.43
CA GLN A 73 6.26 6.13 10.84
C GLN A 73 4.99 5.92 11.67
N SER A 74 5.13 5.83 12.99
CA SER A 74 3.98 5.67 13.89
C SER A 74 3.04 6.87 13.85
N ILE A 75 3.58 8.10 13.78
CA ILE A 75 2.77 9.31 13.59
C ILE A 75 1.98 9.26 12.28
N LEU A 76 2.63 8.86 11.17
CA LEU A 76 1.95 8.72 9.87
C LEU A 76 0.84 7.67 9.94
N ASN A 77 1.06 6.56 10.64
CA ASN A 77 0.05 5.53 10.85
C ASN A 77 -1.14 6.05 11.70
N ILE A 78 -0.87 6.76 12.80
CA ILE A 78 -1.92 7.38 13.63
C ILE A 78 -2.76 8.37 12.80
N LEU A 79 -2.10 9.23 12.03
CA LEU A 79 -2.77 10.17 11.13
C LEU A 79 -3.64 9.44 10.11
N SER A 80 -3.20 8.29 9.59
CA SER A 80 -4.01 7.46 8.69
C SER A 80 -5.30 6.99 9.37
N GLY A 81 -5.24 6.56 10.63
CA GLY A 81 -6.42 6.20 11.43
C GLY A 81 -7.40 7.37 11.62
N VAL A 82 -6.86 8.56 11.92
CA VAL A 82 -7.67 9.79 12.03
C VAL A 82 -8.32 10.16 10.68
N LEU A 83 -7.59 9.98 9.58
CA LEU A 83 -8.13 10.25 8.23
C LEU A 83 -9.22 9.26 7.86
N ILE A 84 -9.08 7.97 8.18
CA ILE A 84 -10.12 6.94 8.00
C ILE A 84 -11.40 7.37 8.70
N LEU A 85 -11.31 7.78 9.97
CA LEU A 85 -12.46 8.27 10.74
C LEU A 85 -13.11 9.48 10.08
N LYS A 86 -12.33 10.50 9.71
CA LYS A 86 -12.84 11.74 9.09
C LYS A 86 -13.48 11.47 7.74
N VAL A 87 -12.84 10.68 6.87
CA VAL A 87 -13.38 10.32 5.56
C VAL A 87 -14.68 9.54 5.71
N THR A 88 -14.71 8.54 6.60
CA THR A 88 -15.92 7.76 6.84
C THR A 88 -17.05 8.64 7.35
N LEU A 89 -16.78 9.60 8.25
CA LEU A 89 -17.77 10.58 8.72
C LEU A 89 -18.31 11.45 7.57
N LEU A 90 -17.43 11.90 6.66
CA LEU A 90 -17.83 12.68 5.49
C LEU A 90 -18.77 11.90 4.56
N LEU A 91 -18.50 10.60 4.33
CA LEU A 91 -19.29 9.77 3.42
C LEU A 91 -20.59 9.26 4.04
N THR A 92 -20.52 8.80 5.28
CA THR A 92 -21.67 8.15 5.95
C THR A 92 -22.59 9.13 6.70
N LYS A 93 -22.09 10.33 7.03
CA LYS A 93 -22.74 11.34 7.87
C LYS A 93 -23.16 10.77 9.25
N SER A 94 -22.37 9.81 9.79
CA SER A 94 -22.70 9.11 11.02
C SER A 94 -21.45 8.80 11.84
N GLU A 95 -21.40 9.31 13.06
CA GLU A 95 -20.33 9.06 14.02
C GLU A 95 -20.20 7.56 14.33
N LYS A 96 -21.32 6.84 14.44
CA LYS A 96 -21.32 5.41 14.70
C LYS A 96 -20.47 4.64 13.67
N TYR A 97 -20.65 4.94 12.38
CA TYR A 97 -19.88 4.29 11.31
C TYR A 97 -18.45 4.80 11.25
N ALA A 98 -18.22 6.08 11.56
CA ALA A 98 -16.86 6.62 11.67
C ALA A 98 -16.06 5.93 12.79
N PHE A 99 -16.65 5.74 13.97
CA PHE A 99 -16.02 4.98 15.05
C PHE A 99 -15.83 3.50 14.69
N PHE A 100 -16.78 2.88 13.99
CA PHE A 100 -16.63 1.51 13.53
C PHE A 100 -15.42 1.37 12.58
N SER A 101 -15.23 2.31 11.65
CA SER A 101 -14.05 2.29 10.77
C SER A 101 -12.73 2.47 11.53
N TYR A 102 -12.74 3.29 12.58
CA TYR A 102 -11.57 3.47 13.43
C TYR A 102 -11.24 2.21 14.25
N TRP A 103 -12.25 1.48 14.73
CA TRP A 103 -12.03 0.17 15.35
C TRP A 103 -11.46 -0.86 14.38
N LEU A 104 -11.95 -0.92 13.15
CA LEU A 104 -11.35 -1.78 12.13
C LEU A 104 -9.87 -1.42 11.87
N TYR A 105 -9.55 -0.12 11.82
CA TYR A 105 -8.17 0.32 11.71
C TYR A 105 -7.32 -0.15 12.89
N LEU A 106 -7.78 0.00 14.12
CA LEU A 106 -7.04 -0.46 15.30
C LEU A 106 -6.79 -1.97 15.27
N LEU A 107 -7.79 -2.73 14.86
CA LEU A 107 -7.75 -4.19 14.88
C LEU A 107 -6.93 -4.83 13.74
N ILE A 108 -6.64 -4.11 12.66
CA ILE A 108 -5.90 -4.70 11.52
C ILE A 108 -4.60 -3.97 11.20
N LEU A 109 -4.55 -2.66 11.32
CA LEU A 109 -3.35 -1.87 10.98
C LEU A 109 -2.52 -1.52 12.21
N TRP A 110 -3.16 -1.05 13.30
CA TRP A 110 -2.44 -0.62 14.50
C TRP A 110 -1.75 -1.76 15.24
N ILE A 111 -2.39 -2.94 15.29
CA ILE A 111 -1.77 -4.14 15.90
C ILE A 111 -0.80 -4.85 14.97
N SER A 112 -0.75 -4.47 13.70
CA SER A 112 0.15 -5.09 12.73
C SER A 112 1.60 -4.82 13.06
N PRO A 113 2.49 -5.83 13.05
CA PRO A 113 3.91 -5.63 13.27
C PRO A 113 4.60 -4.83 12.15
N TRP A 114 3.95 -4.64 11.00
CA TRP A 114 4.42 -3.72 9.95
C TRP A 114 4.59 -2.28 10.45
N VAL A 115 3.92 -1.88 11.53
CA VAL A 115 4.08 -0.55 12.16
C VAL A 115 5.52 -0.28 12.60
N VAL A 116 6.31 -1.29 12.88
CA VAL A 116 7.72 -1.16 13.30
C VAL A 116 8.72 -1.57 12.22
N ILE A 117 8.27 -1.74 10.98
CA ILE A 117 9.13 -1.99 9.82
C ILE A 117 9.20 -0.73 8.97
N PRO A 118 10.34 0.00 8.94
CA PRO A 118 10.48 1.22 8.17
C PRO A 118 10.70 0.89 6.68
N TYR A 119 9.58 0.73 5.98
CA TYR A 119 9.57 0.39 4.56
C TYR A 119 8.46 1.10 3.81
N SER A 120 8.50 1.02 2.49
CA SER A 120 7.55 1.70 1.60
C SER A 120 6.09 1.38 1.86
N ASP A 121 5.78 0.15 2.35
CA ASP A 121 4.43 -0.26 2.71
C ASP A 121 3.88 0.56 3.88
N SER A 122 4.62 0.61 4.96
CA SER A 122 4.22 1.30 6.20
C SER A 122 4.32 2.82 6.08
N MET A 123 5.39 3.33 5.44
CA MET A 123 5.55 4.76 5.16
C MET A 123 4.52 5.24 4.14
N GLY A 124 4.13 4.37 3.20
CA GLY A 124 3.20 4.65 2.13
C GLY A 124 1.72 4.67 2.54
N LEU A 125 1.38 4.08 3.69
CA LEU A 125 0.01 3.86 4.14
C LEU A 125 -0.87 5.12 4.17
N ILE A 126 -0.28 6.26 4.52
CA ILE A 126 -1.01 7.52 4.66
C ILE A 126 -1.44 8.12 3.31
N PHE A 127 -0.68 7.90 2.23
CA PHE A 127 -0.88 8.66 1.00
C PHE A 127 -2.24 8.43 0.32
N PRO A 128 -2.71 7.18 0.09
CA PRO A 128 -4.01 6.97 -0.54
C PRO A 128 -5.16 7.60 0.26
N ILE A 129 -5.17 7.42 1.57
CA ILE A 129 -6.26 7.96 2.41
C ILE A 129 -6.18 9.49 2.56
N LEU A 130 -4.97 10.08 2.57
CA LEU A 130 -4.79 11.53 2.61
C LEU A 130 -5.26 12.17 1.29
N MET A 131 -4.86 11.60 0.14
CA MET A 131 -5.33 12.06 -1.17
C MET A 131 -6.84 11.96 -1.27
N TYR A 132 -7.43 10.86 -0.81
CA TYR A 132 -8.86 10.67 -0.82
C TYR A 132 -9.58 11.65 0.12
N TYR A 133 -9.02 11.95 1.30
CA TYR A 133 -9.53 12.98 2.21
C TYR A 133 -9.52 14.37 1.57
N ILE A 134 -8.42 14.77 0.93
CA ILE A 134 -8.31 16.06 0.23
C ILE A 134 -9.35 16.14 -0.88
N TYR A 135 -9.49 15.08 -1.67
CA TYR A 135 -10.49 15.02 -2.74
C TYR A 135 -11.91 15.19 -2.21
N THR A 136 -12.28 14.49 -1.15
CA THR A 136 -13.64 14.49 -0.58
C THR A 136 -13.94 15.71 0.29
N HIS A 137 -12.94 16.53 0.67
CA HIS A 137 -13.12 17.64 1.61
C HIS A 137 -14.02 18.75 1.03
N PRO A 138 -15.23 19.02 1.61
CA PRO A 138 -16.24 19.85 0.94
C PRO A 138 -15.90 21.34 0.88
N LYS A 139 -15.12 21.84 1.85
CA LYS A 139 -14.80 23.28 1.97
C LYS A 139 -13.48 23.68 1.29
N MET A 140 -12.72 22.73 0.78
CA MET A 140 -11.43 23.02 0.16
C MET A 140 -11.64 23.49 -1.29
N HIS A 141 -11.06 24.62 -1.64
CA HIS A 141 -11.12 25.16 -3.00
C HIS A 141 -10.43 24.23 -3.99
N TYR A 142 -10.98 24.05 -5.19
CA TYR A 142 -10.50 23.08 -6.17
C TYR A 142 -9.04 23.29 -6.59
N ILE A 143 -8.54 24.53 -6.67
CA ILE A 143 -7.12 24.82 -6.98
C ILE A 143 -6.22 24.25 -5.88
N LEU A 144 -6.55 24.52 -4.60
CA LEU A 144 -5.77 23.98 -3.48
C LEU A 144 -5.80 22.44 -3.45
N LYS A 145 -6.97 21.83 -3.73
CA LYS A 145 -7.06 20.38 -3.89
C LYS A 145 -6.10 19.87 -4.96
N SER A 146 -6.12 20.50 -6.15
CA SER A 146 -5.27 20.09 -7.27
C SER A 146 -3.78 20.20 -6.95
N VAL A 147 -3.36 21.30 -6.31
CA VAL A 147 -1.97 21.51 -5.89
C VAL A 147 -1.55 20.45 -4.86
N LEU A 148 -2.36 20.24 -3.81
CA LEU A 148 -2.05 19.26 -2.76
C LEU A 148 -2.05 17.82 -3.30
N LEU A 149 -3.03 17.46 -4.14
CA LEU A 149 -3.09 16.13 -4.77
C LEU A 149 -1.87 15.87 -5.65
N SER A 150 -1.43 16.88 -6.42
CA SER A 150 -0.24 16.78 -7.27
C SER A 150 1.04 16.61 -6.44
N ALA A 151 1.23 17.42 -5.39
CA ALA A 151 2.40 17.34 -4.52
C ALA A 151 2.45 16.02 -3.74
N ILE A 152 1.33 15.63 -3.11
CA ILE A 152 1.25 14.39 -2.32
C ILE A 152 1.33 13.16 -3.24
N GLY A 153 0.75 13.24 -4.43
CA GLY A 153 0.81 12.18 -5.43
C GLY A 153 2.23 11.87 -5.87
N ILE A 154 3.05 12.88 -6.16
CA ILE A 154 4.44 12.66 -6.59
C ILE A 154 5.32 12.17 -5.45
N ILE A 155 5.14 12.66 -4.22
CA ILE A 155 5.85 12.14 -3.05
C ILE A 155 5.44 10.67 -2.82
N GLY A 156 4.14 10.38 -2.82
CA GLY A 156 3.63 9.02 -2.65
C GLY A 156 4.14 8.06 -3.74
N TYR A 157 4.14 8.48 -5.01
CA TYR A 157 4.73 7.73 -6.12
C TYR A 157 6.21 7.43 -5.88
N SER A 158 6.98 8.40 -5.36
CA SER A 158 8.40 8.23 -5.06
C SER A 158 8.65 7.30 -3.88
N VAL A 159 7.71 7.19 -2.94
CA VAL A 159 7.74 6.19 -1.86
C VAL A 159 7.36 4.81 -2.38
N LYS A 160 6.26 4.71 -3.15
CA LYS A 160 5.80 3.46 -3.74
C LYS A 160 4.93 3.74 -4.98
N PRO A 161 5.34 3.30 -6.19
CA PRO A 161 4.68 3.66 -7.45
C PRO A 161 3.18 3.36 -7.48
N GLN A 162 2.72 2.26 -6.88
CA GLN A 162 1.30 1.90 -6.84
C GLN A 162 0.38 2.94 -6.18
N ILE A 163 0.93 3.85 -5.36
CA ILE A 163 0.17 4.93 -4.73
C ILE A 163 -0.47 5.86 -5.78
N ALA A 164 0.14 5.96 -6.97
CA ALA A 164 -0.43 6.72 -8.09
C ALA A 164 -1.82 6.25 -8.53
N ILE A 165 -2.22 5.02 -8.21
CA ILE A 165 -3.55 4.47 -8.50
C ILE A 165 -4.66 5.38 -7.97
N MET A 166 -4.47 6.01 -6.81
CA MET A 166 -5.45 6.95 -6.25
C MET A 166 -5.63 8.19 -7.15
N ILE A 167 -4.54 8.79 -7.65
CA ILE A 167 -4.60 9.92 -8.57
C ILE A 167 -5.25 9.51 -9.89
N ILE A 168 -4.87 8.35 -10.42
CA ILE A 168 -5.46 7.80 -11.65
C ILE A 168 -6.97 7.61 -11.46
N ALA A 169 -7.42 7.06 -10.33
CA ALA A 169 -8.84 6.90 -10.03
C ALA A 169 -9.59 8.25 -9.98
N ILE A 170 -9.01 9.28 -9.36
CA ILE A 170 -9.57 10.63 -9.31
C ILE A 170 -9.73 11.20 -10.72
N ILE A 171 -8.68 11.11 -11.55
CA ILE A 171 -8.70 11.62 -12.93
C ILE A 171 -9.72 10.85 -13.76
N MET A 172 -9.70 9.51 -13.73
CA MET A 172 -10.63 8.68 -14.49
C MET A 172 -12.09 8.99 -14.17
N VAL A 173 -12.45 9.08 -12.89
CA VAL A 173 -13.83 9.40 -12.49
C VAL A 173 -14.19 10.82 -12.91
N SER A 174 -13.27 11.77 -12.84
CA SER A 174 -13.49 13.15 -13.29
C SER A 174 -13.77 13.24 -14.79
N LEU A 175 -13.14 12.36 -15.59
CA LEU A 175 -13.33 12.30 -17.06
C LEU A 175 -14.62 11.53 -17.45
N LEU A 176 -14.96 10.48 -16.72
CA LEU A 176 -16.06 9.57 -17.09
C LEU A 176 -17.42 10.01 -16.55
N THR A 177 -17.50 10.94 -15.61
CA THR A 177 -18.78 11.42 -15.08
C THR A 177 -19.45 12.40 -16.05
N GLN A 178 -20.79 12.23 -16.26
CA GLN A 178 -21.59 12.96 -17.28
C GLN A 178 -21.55 14.49 -17.18
N LYS A 179 -21.14 15.07 -16.05
CA LYS A 179 -20.92 16.49 -15.87
C LYS A 179 -19.43 16.72 -15.61
N ILE A 180 -18.65 16.84 -16.67
CA ILE A 180 -17.25 17.24 -16.56
C ILE A 180 -17.20 18.67 -16.02
N GLU A 181 -16.73 18.80 -14.79
CA GLU A 181 -16.42 20.14 -14.24
C GLU A 181 -15.07 20.56 -14.80
N MET A 182 -15.10 21.34 -15.89
CA MET A 182 -13.89 21.74 -16.61
C MET A 182 -12.89 22.47 -15.71
N LYS A 183 -13.35 23.36 -14.81
CA LYS A 183 -12.46 24.13 -13.93
C LYS A 183 -11.59 23.26 -13.01
N PRO A 184 -12.16 22.32 -12.21
CA PRO A 184 -11.34 21.40 -11.39
C PRO A 184 -10.44 20.50 -12.22
N LEU A 185 -10.92 19.97 -13.35
CA LEU A 185 -10.12 19.11 -14.23
C LEU A 185 -8.92 19.88 -14.81
N THR A 186 -9.16 21.07 -15.36
CA THR A 186 -8.09 21.93 -15.88
C THR A 186 -7.10 22.31 -14.79
N ALA A 187 -7.58 22.67 -13.59
CA ALA A 187 -6.70 22.96 -12.46
C ALA A 187 -5.85 21.76 -12.07
N THR A 188 -6.40 20.54 -12.11
CA THR A 188 -5.65 19.31 -11.81
C THR A 188 -4.57 19.05 -12.88
N ILE A 189 -4.90 19.21 -14.16
CA ILE A 189 -3.94 19.07 -15.25
C ILE A 189 -2.81 20.10 -15.12
N ILE A 190 -3.15 21.36 -14.90
CA ILE A 190 -2.16 22.44 -14.70
C ILE A 190 -1.28 22.13 -13.47
N ALA A 191 -1.87 21.68 -12.36
CA ALA A 191 -1.13 21.36 -11.15
C ALA A 191 -0.15 20.18 -11.36
N ILE A 192 -0.50 19.19 -12.18
CA ILE A 192 0.43 18.12 -12.55
C ILE A 192 1.67 18.71 -13.25
N PHE A 193 1.49 19.60 -14.21
CA PHE A 193 2.62 20.23 -14.92
C PHE A 193 3.41 21.21 -14.05
N VAL A 194 2.74 22.02 -13.24
CA VAL A 194 3.38 23.10 -12.47
C VAL A 194 3.93 22.62 -11.13
N VAL A 195 3.39 21.57 -10.56
CA VAL A 195 3.76 21.05 -9.24
C VAL A 195 4.44 19.68 -9.34
N SER A 196 3.78 18.66 -9.93
CA SER A 196 4.35 17.31 -9.93
C SER A 196 5.61 17.21 -10.79
N PHE A 197 5.64 17.88 -11.95
CA PHE A 197 6.78 17.80 -12.86
C PHE A 197 8.06 18.43 -12.25
N PRO A 198 8.06 19.69 -11.75
CA PRO A 198 9.23 20.23 -11.07
C PRO A 198 9.63 19.43 -9.82
N MET A 199 8.66 18.93 -9.01
CA MET A 199 8.97 18.12 -7.86
C MET A 199 9.60 16.78 -8.25
N PHE A 200 9.14 16.14 -9.32
CA PHE A 200 9.75 14.93 -9.86
C PHE A 200 11.22 15.16 -10.23
N PHE A 201 11.51 16.27 -10.95
CA PHE A 201 12.89 16.62 -11.27
C PHE A 201 13.73 16.94 -10.03
N ALA A 202 13.16 17.65 -9.05
CA ALA A 202 13.85 17.92 -7.79
C ALA A 202 14.18 16.64 -7.03
N ILE A 203 13.23 15.71 -6.93
CA ILE A 203 13.43 14.40 -6.30
C ILE A 203 14.51 13.61 -7.05
N ASN A 204 14.44 13.52 -8.37
CA ASN A 204 15.46 12.85 -9.18
C ASN A 204 16.84 13.49 -9.04
N ARG A 205 16.90 14.83 -8.95
CA ARG A 205 18.16 15.54 -8.70
C ARG A 205 18.73 15.19 -7.32
N ILE A 206 17.90 15.16 -6.27
CA ILE A 206 18.31 14.75 -4.93
C ILE A 206 18.82 13.30 -4.95
N ASN A 207 18.10 12.40 -5.60
CA ASN A 207 18.49 10.99 -5.71
C ASN A 207 19.82 10.83 -6.48
N SER A 208 20.00 11.52 -7.60
CA SER A 208 21.22 11.43 -8.42
C SER A 208 22.46 12.06 -7.76
N THR A 209 22.27 12.95 -6.79
CA THR A 209 23.36 13.59 -6.03
C THR A 209 23.60 12.97 -4.66
N ALA A 210 22.88 11.89 -4.33
CA ALA A 210 22.96 11.24 -3.02
C ALA A 210 24.30 10.53 -2.77
N GLY A 211 25.03 10.17 -3.82
CA GLY A 211 26.34 9.50 -3.73
C GLY A 211 26.33 8.07 -4.27
N PHE A 212 25.22 7.58 -4.79
CA PHE A 212 25.18 6.30 -5.50
C PHE A 212 25.84 6.42 -6.88
N ASP A 213 26.63 5.39 -7.22
CA ASP A 213 27.16 5.17 -8.58
C ASP A 213 26.26 4.16 -9.29
N LEU A 214 25.27 4.69 -10.02
CA LEU A 214 24.21 3.88 -10.61
C LEU A 214 24.50 3.56 -12.07
N ASP A 215 24.43 2.29 -12.39
CA ASP A 215 24.39 1.80 -13.76
C ASP A 215 22.97 1.37 -14.14
N TYR A 216 22.26 2.25 -14.87
CA TYR A 216 20.88 2.02 -15.29
C TYR A 216 20.71 0.91 -16.32
N GLU A 217 21.81 0.36 -16.88
CA GLU A 217 21.75 -0.86 -17.69
C GLU A 217 21.19 -2.03 -16.88
N TRP A 218 21.40 -2.04 -15.57
CA TRP A 218 20.89 -3.08 -14.68
C TRP A 218 19.44 -2.90 -14.22
N GLU A 219 18.77 -1.80 -14.54
CA GLU A 219 17.42 -1.51 -14.07
C GLU A 219 16.42 -2.61 -14.43
N MET A 220 15.72 -3.14 -13.43
CA MET A 220 14.60 -4.07 -13.60
C MET A 220 13.35 -3.31 -14.03
N THR A 221 13.00 -3.45 -15.31
CA THR A 221 11.83 -2.79 -15.88
C THR A 221 10.54 -3.51 -15.46
N TYR A 222 9.39 -2.87 -15.72
CA TYR A 222 8.08 -3.48 -15.41
C TYR A 222 7.86 -4.84 -16.06
N HIS A 223 8.52 -5.17 -17.16
CA HIS A 223 8.44 -6.49 -17.80
C HIS A 223 8.95 -7.62 -16.89
N HIS A 224 9.97 -7.34 -16.06
CA HIS A 224 10.47 -8.30 -15.08
C HIS A 224 9.37 -8.67 -14.07
N PHE A 225 8.67 -7.68 -13.53
CA PHE A 225 7.60 -7.90 -12.55
C PHE A 225 6.34 -8.53 -13.17
N ILE A 226 6.04 -8.25 -14.46
CA ILE A 226 4.95 -8.94 -15.18
C ILE A 226 5.34 -10.42 -15.42
N LYS A 227 6.60 -10.68 -15.81
CA LYS A 227 7.11 -12.06 -15.96
C LYS A 227 6.93 -12.85 -14.66
N MET A 228 7.34 -12.28 -13.51
CA MET A 228 7.12 -12.90 -12.20
C MET A 228 5.63 -13.09 -11.92
N GLY A 229 4.81 -12.11 -12.19
CA GLY A 229 3.35 -12.19 -12.00
C GLY A 229 2.66 -13.29 -12.80
N LEU A 230 3.32 -13.87 -13.81
CA LEU A 230 2.80 -14.96 -14.65
C LEU A 230 3.47 -16.31 -14.35
N ASN A 231 4.33 -16.44 -13.33
CA ASN A 231 4.91 -17.75 -13.03
C ASN A 231 3.88 -18.68 -12.37
N SER A 232 3.96 -19.98 -12.70
CA SER A 232 3.04 -21.01 -12.18
C SER A 232 3.53 -21.65 -10.88
N GLU A 233 4.81 -21.52 -10.55
CA GLU A 233 5.43 -22.22 -9.40
C GLU A 233 5.01 -21.58 -8.07
N THR A 234 4.86 -20.24 -8.05
CA THR A 234 4.49 -19.48 -6.86
C THR A 234 3.16 -18.72 -7.05
N ASP A 235 2.35 -19.14 -8.02
CA ASP A 235 1.09 -18.49 -8.39
C ASP A 235 1.25 -16.97 -8.57
N GLY A 236 2.32 -16.58 -9.29
CA GLY A 236 2.65 -15.17 -9.59
C GLY A 236 3.44 -14.44 -8.52
N GLY A 237 3.86 -15.10 -7.44
CA GLY A 237 4.71 -14.52 -6.41
C GLY A 237 6.20 -14.48 -6.80
N TYR A 238 7.06 -14.08 -5.87
CA TYR A 238 8.51 -14.05 -6.06
C TYR A 238 9.05 -15.43 -6.44
N LEU A 239 9.87 -15.48 -7.49
CA LEU A 239 10.58 -16.67 -7.93
C LEU A 239 12.06 -16.34 -8.19
N ALA A 240 12.95 -16.93 -7.40
CA ALA A 240 14.41 -16.70 -7.51
C ALA A 240 14.94 -16.97 -8.91
N ASN A 241 14.44 -17.99 -9.59
CA ASN A 241 14.82 -18.33 -10.98
C ASN A 241 14.45 -17.22 -11.97
N ASP A 242 13.34 -16.55 -11.79
CA ASP A 242 12.93 -15.40 -12.63
C ASP A 242 13.85 -14.20 -12.41
N VAL A 243 14.28 -13.98 -11.17
CA VAL A 243 15.25 -12.93 -10.85
C VAL A 243 16.62 -13.27 -11.43
N GLY A 244 17.11 -14.49 -11.18
CA GLY A 244 18.40 -14.96 -11.68
C GLY A 244 18.50 -14.89 -13.21
N SER A 245 17.47 -15.35 -13.92
CA SER A 245 17.44 -15.30 -15.40
C SER A 245 17.40 -13.87 -15.95
N SER A 246 16.81 -12.90 -15.22
CA SER A 246 16.88 -11.50 -15.62
C SER A 246 18.26 -10.89 -15.33
N ILE A 247 18.88 -11.22 -14.20
CA ILE A 247 20.20 -10.69 -13.81
C ILE A 247 21.30 -11.25 -14.70
N SER A 248 21.19 -12.48 -15.24
CA SER A 248 22.19 -13.07 -16.13
C SER A 248 22.34 -12.36 -17.49
N ILE A 249 21.42 -11.45 -17.82
CA ILE A 249 21.46 -10.66 -19.06
C ILE A 249 21.88 -9.24 -18.70
N GLU A 250 23.11 -8.85 -19.03
CA GLU A 250 23.69 -7.55 -18.67
C GLU A 250 23.03 -6.39 -19.42
N ASN A 251 22.81 -6.57 -20.73
CA ASN A 251 22.20 -5.52 -21.55
C ASN A 251 20.72 -5.35 -21.25
N LYS A 252 20.28 -4.12 -20.96
CA LYS A 252 18.90 -3.78 -20.60
C LYS A 252 17.89 -4.10 -21.70
N GLU A 253 18.23 -3.79 -22.95
CA GLU A 253 17.31 -4.00 -24.08
C GLU A 253 17.12 -5.51 -24.35
N GLU A 254 18.20 -6.29 -24.33
CA GLU A 254 18.13 -7.75 -24.47
C GLU A 254 17.34 -8.39 -23.33
N ARG A 255 17.53 -7.92 -22.11
CA ARG A 255 16.75 -8.35 -20.92
C ARG A 255 15.27 -8.05 -21.06
N VAL A 256 14.90 -6.88 -21.61
CA VAL A 256 13.51 -6.55 -21.90
C VAL A 256 12.92 -7.46 -22.98
N ILE A 257 13.67 -7.75 -24.06
CA ILE A 257 13.24 -8.67 -25.11
C ILE A 257 13.03 -10.07 -24.54
N TYR A 258 13.99 -10.58 -23.78
CA TYR A 258 13.89 -11.88 -23.11
C TYR A 258 12.66 -11.96 -22.20
N ASN A 259 12.45 -10.97 -21.32
CA ASN A 259 11.29 -10.95 -20.42
C ASN A 259 9.96 -10.93 -21.21
N LYS A 260 9.87 -10.17 -22.32
CA LYS A 260 8.69 -10.18 -23.21
C LYS A 260 8.45 -11.54 -23.84
N GLN A 261 9.51 -12.25 -24.26
CA GLN A 261 9.39 -13.58 -24.82
C GLN A 261 8.83 -14.58 -23.80
N ILE A 262 9.35 -14.55 -22.56
CA ILE A 262 8.85 -15.40 -21.47
C ILE A 262 7.40 -15.08 -21.12
N ILE A 263 7.03 -13.79 -21.06
CA ILE A 263 5.63 -13.35 -20.85
C ILE A 263 4.72 -13.94 -21.94
N ALA A 264 5.07 -13.78 -23.21
CA ALA A 264 4.30 -14.30 -24.33
C ALA A 264 4.17 -15.83 -24.29
N GLN A 265 5.28 -16.51 -23.95
CA GLN A 265 5.28 -17.98 -23.81
C GLN A 265 4.36 -18.43 -22.67
N ARG A 266 4.46 -17.84 -21.49
CA ARG A 266 3.59 -18.17 -20.33
C ARG A 266 2.11 -17.95 -20.64
N ILE A 267 1.76 -16.83 -21.29
CA ILE A 267 0.37 -16.55 -21.71
C ILE A 267 -0.12 -17.62 -22.70
N LYS A 268 0.72 -18.01 -23.67
CA LYS A 268 0.41 -19.06 -24.64
C LYS A 268 0.20 -20.42 -23.97
N ASP A 269 1.09 -20.78 -23.03
CA ASP A 269 1.05 -22.07 -22.32
C ASP A 269 -0.17 -22.20 -21.41
N TYR A 270 -0.60 -21.11 -20.80
CA TYR A 270 -1.84 -21.07 -20.02
C TYR A 270 -3.08 -21.24 -20.90
N GLY A 271 -3.10 -20.67 -22.09
CA GLY A 271 -4.34 -20.47 -22.85
C GLY A 271 -5.38 -19.68 -22.03
N VAL A 272 -6.59 -19.58 -22.53
CA VAL A 272 -7.63 -18.77 -21.87
C VAL A 272 -8.02 -19.35 -20.49
N THR A 273 -8.30 -20.65 -20.45
CA THR A 273 -8.76 -21.31 -19.21
C THR A 273 -7.66 -21.34 -18.14
N GLY A 274 -6.43 -21.66 -18.54
CA GLY A 274 -5.27 -21.65 -17.63
C GLY A 274 -4.99 -20.28 -17.06
N LEU A 275 -5.12 -19.23 -17.88
CA LEU A 275 -4.93 -17.85 -17.44
C LEU A 275 -6.00 -17.42 -16.42
N ILE A 276 -7.26 -17.79 -16.62
CA ILE A 276 -8.34 -17.53 -15.65
C ILE A 276 -8.05 -18.26 -14.33
N ASN A 277 -7.63 -19.52 -14.37
CA ASN A 277 -7.28 -20.29 -13.19
C ASN A 277 -6.06 -19.70 -12.47
N HIS A 278 -5.04 -19.27 -13.21
CA HIS A 278 -3.89 -18.58 -12.64
C HIS A 278 -4.28 -17.28 -11.94
N GLN A 279 -5.14 -16.47 -12.57
CA GLN A 279 -5.64 -15.23 -11.96
C GLN A 279 -6.48 -15.50 -10.69
N ALA A 280 -7.27 -16.57 -10.66
CA ALA A 280 -8.00 -16.96 -9.46
C ALA A 280 -7.05 -17.32 -8.30
N LYS A 281 -6.02 -18.13 -8.56
CA LYS A 281 -4.99 -18.49 -7.57
C LYS A 281 -4.21 -17.26 -7.10
N LYS A 282 -3.80 -16.40 -8.04
CA LYS A 282 -3.11 -15.15 -7.76
C LYS A 282 -3.95 -14.21 -6.89
N THR A 283 -5.24 -14.10 -7.16
CA THR A 283 -6.17 -13.33 -6.34
C THR A 283 -6.24 -13.90 -4.92
N LEU A 284 -6.30 -15.22 -4.77
CA LEU A 284 -6.25 -15.84 -3.45
C LEU A 284 -4.95 -15.52 -2.74
N ASN A 285 -3.79 -15.64 -3.39
CA ASN A 285 -2.49 -15.28 -2.82
C ASN A 285 -2.45 -13.84 -2.28
N ASN A 286 -3.05 -12.90 -3.00
CA ASN A 286 -3.06 -11.50 -2.60
C ASN A 286 -4.02 -11.22 -1.44
N TYR A 287 -5.18 -11.89 -1.40
CA TYR A 287 -6.29 -11.53 -0.52
C TYR A 287 -6.55 -12.51 0.63
N ASN A 288 -5.90 -13.67 0.67
CA ASN A 288 -6.13 -14.69 1.69
C ASN A 288 -5.32 -14.50 2.99
N ASP A 289 -4.53 -13.43 3.09
CA ASP A 289 -3.65 -13.19 4.24
C ASP A 289 -3.88 -11.81 4.86
N GLY A 290 -4.60 -11.81 5.99
CA GLY A 290 -4.84 -10.59 6.79
C GLY A 290 -3.62 -10.10 7.54
N THR A 291 -2.51 -10.85 7.56
CA THR A 291 -1.23 -10.39 8.09
C THR A 291 -0.41 -9.60 7.07
N PHE A 292 -0.86 -9.59 5.81
CA PHE A 292 -0.16 -8.93 4.70
C PHE A 292 1.28 -9.41 4.53
N GLY A 293 1.49 -10.71 4.49
CA GLY A 293 2.80 -11.33 4.30
C GLY A 293 3.68 -11.38 5.56
N TRP A 294 3.18 -10.96 6.70
CA TRP A 294 3.98 -11.02 7.93
C TRP A 294 4.36 -12.47 8.30
N GLY A 295 5.64 -12.71 8.47
CA GLY A 295 6.17 -14.04 8.79
C GLY A 295 6.34 -14.98 7.60
N LEU A 296 5.83 -14.60 6.41
CA LEU A 296 6.01 -15.35 5.17
C LEU A 296 7.09 -14.72 4.28
N GLU A 297 7.29 -13.41 4.40
CA GLU A 297 8.20 -12.64 3.58
C GLU A 297 9.45 -12.24 4.37
N GLY A 298 10.54 -12.97 4.15
CA GLY A 298 11.83 -12.68 4.73
C GLY A 298 12.02 -13.13 6.18
N SER A 299 13.24 -13.00 6.66
CA SER A 299 13.65 -13.41 8.00
C SER A 299 13.46 -12.26 8.98
N PHE A 300 12.24 -11.96 9.35
CA PHE A 300 11.93 -10.88 10.30
C PHE A 300 12.48 -11.10 11.73
N PHE A 301 13.21 -12.18 11.98
CA PHE A 301 13.23 -12.79 13.28
C PHE A 301 14.61 -12.96 13.87
N GLU A 302 15.67 -12.68 13.13
CA GLU A 302 16.99 -13.17 13.55
C GLU A 302 17.66 -12.33 14.62
N LYS A 303 17.31 -11.04 14.77
CA LYS A 303 17.92 -10.19 15.82
C LYS A 303 16.92 -9.21 16.39
N ILE A 304 16.33 -9.57 17.51
CA ILE A 304 15.72 -8.61 18.40
C ILE A 304 16.77 -8.19 19.43
N PHE A 305 16.66 -6.96 19.92
CA PHE A 305 17.33 -6.60 21.16
C PHE A 305 17.08 -7.69 22.20
N PRO A 306 18.13 -8.23 22.82
CA PRO A 306 17.97 -9.23 23.85
C PRO A 306 17.23 -8.59 25.03
N ASN A 307 15.91 -8.74 25.03
CA ASN A 307 15.07 -8.29 26.11
C ASN A 307 14.26 -9.49 26.57
N ASP A 308 14.57 -9.95 27.78
CA ASP A 308 13.91 -11.10 28.40
C ASP A 308 12.71 -10.70 29.26
N SER A 309 12.24 -9.46 29.16
CA SER A 309 11.06 -9.01 29.88
C SER A 309 9.83 -9.87 29.53
N TYR A 310 8.90 -9.95 30.48
CA TYR A 310 7.65 -10.68 30.27
C TYR A 310 6.87 -10.18 29.04
N VAL A 311 6.85 -8.87 28.82
CA VAL A 311 6.22 -8.24 27.66
C VAL A 311 6.90 -8.68 26.37
N ALA A 312 8.25 -8.79 26.36
CA ALA A 312 9.01 -9.28 25.22
C ALA A 312 8.62 -10.70 24.83
N LYS A 313 8.56 -11.57 25.83
CA LYS A 313 8.19 -12.99 25.64
C LYS A 313 6.78 -13.12 25.07
N ILE A 314 5.80 -12.35 25.58
CA ILE A 314 4.45 -12.33 25.05
C ILE A 314 4.42 -11.83 23.62
N THR A 315 5.07 -10.69 23.32
CA THR A 315 5.08 -10.10 21.97
C THR A 315 5.70 -11.06 20.95
N ARG A 316 6.82 -11.72 21.29
CA ARG A 316 7.41 -12.75 20.44
C ARG A 316 6.44 -13.92 20.22
N SER A 317 5.73 -14.33 21.26
CA SER A 317 4.76 -15.41 21.17
C SER A 317 3.66 -15.14 20.13
N PHE A 318 3.24 -13.88 19.93
CA PHE A 318 2.25 -13.51 18.94
C PHE A 318 2.84 -13.32 17.55
N TYR A 319 3.97 -12.59 17.44
CA TYR A 319 4.44 -12.08 16.15
C TYR A 319 5.48 -12.97 15.47
N TYR A 320 6.16 -13.85 16.18
CA TYR A 320 7.04 -14.83 15.56
C TYR A 320 6.28 -16.02 15.00
N SER A 321 6.67 -16.51 13.82
CA SER A 321 6.09 -17.73 13.23
C SER A 321 6.24 -18.97 14.12
N SER A 322 7.32 -19.03 14.90
CA SER A 322 7.55 -20.08 15.92
C SER A 322 6.83 -19.84 17.25
N GLY A 323 6.14 -18.71 17.40
CA GLY A 323 5.49 -18.32 18.64
C GLY A 323 4.22 -19.11 18.93
N LYS A 324 4.00 -19.48 20.20
CA LYS A 324 2.85 -20.31 20.62
C LYS A 324 1.49 -19.68 20.29
N LEU A 325 1.39 -18.35 20.24
CA LEU A 325 0.16 -17.61 19.99
C LEU A 325 0.07 -17.07 18.54
N HIS A 326 1.05 -17.40 17.69
CA HIS A 326 1.12 -16.88 16.33
C HIS A 326 -0.09 -17.27 15.47
N LEU A 327 -0.50 -18.54 15.53
CA LEU A 327 -1.69 -19.01 14.81
C LEU A 327 -2.98 -18.32 15.26
N ILE A 328 -3.08 -17.98 16.56
CA ILE A 328 -4.21 -17.22 17.09
C ILE A 328 -4.20 -15.80 16.53
N PHE A 329 -3.03 -15.14 16.52
CA PHE A 329 -2.86 -13.82 15.91
C PHE A 329 -3.28 -13.83 14.43
N GLN A 330 -2.74 -14.77 13.65
CA GLN A 330 -3.10 -14.93 12.23
C GLN A 330 -4.60 -15.14 12.05
N GLY A 331 -5.20 -16.05 12.83
CA GLY A 331 -6.64 -16.33 12.76
C GLY A 331 -7.52 -15.11 13.05
N ILE A 332 -7.14 -14.29 14.03
CA ILE A 332 -7.87 -13.06 14.37
C ILE A 332 -7.78 -12.05 13.22
N VAL A 333 -6.57 -11.71 12.77
CA VAL A 333 -6.40 -10.69 11.72
C VAL A 333 -6.97 -11.15 10.39
N GLN A 334 -6.87 -12.45 10.08
CA GLN A 334 -7.50 -13.07 8.92
C GLN A 334 -9.02 -12.94 8.96
N SER A 335 -9.64 -13.21 10.10
CA SER A 335 -11.11 -13.10 10.26
C SER A 335 -11.57 -11.66 10.09
N ILE A 336 -10.82 -10.70 10.61
CA ILE A 336 -11.10 -9.27 10.44
C ILE A 336 -10.96 -8.86 8.97
N TRP A 337 -9.89 -9.29 8.31
CA TRP A 337 -9.66 -9.00 6.89
C TRP A 337 -10.77 -9.54 6.00
N LEU A 338 -11.14 -10.80 6.16
CA LEU A 338 -12.27 -11.41 5.43
C LEU A 338 -13.59 -10.69 5.71
N SER A 339 -13.80 -10.22 6.95
CA SER A 339 -14.98 -9.41 7.30
C SER A 339 -14.96 -8.06 6.55
N ILE A 340 -13.81 -7.41 6.45
CA ILE A 340 -13.64 -6.17 5.66
C ILE A 340 -14.00 -6.45 4.19
N LEU A 341 -13.44 -7.49 3.58
CA LEU A 341 -13.72 -7.86 2.20
C LEU A 341 -15.20 -8.16 1.98
N PHE A 342 -15.83 -8.91 2.88
CA PHE A 342 -17.26 -9.19 2.84
C PHE A 342 -18.10 -7.92 2.93
N LEU A 343 -17.77 -6.99 3.81
CA LEU A 343 -18.48 -5.73 3.95
C LEU A 343 -18.32 -4.82 2.73
N VAL A 344 -17.18 -4.89 2.01
CA VAL A 344 -16.99 -4.18 0.73
C VAL A 344 -18.04 -4.61 -0.29
N LEU A 345 -18.46 -5.88 -0.30
CA LEU A 345 -19.55 -6.36 -1.17
C LEU A 345 -20.88 -5.64 -0.91
N GLY A 346 -21.09 -5.12 0.31
CA GLY A 346 -22.27 -4.33 0.64
C GLY A 346 -22.45 -3.10 -0.25
N ASN A 347 -21.39 -2.61 -0.89
CA ASN A 347 -21.46 -1.48 -1.82
C ASN A 347 -22.21 -1.83 -3.11
N VAL A 348 -22.30 -3.10 -3.48
CA VAL A 348 -23.11 -3.58 -4.62
C VAL A 348 -24.60 -3.29 -4.41
N LEU A 349 -25.01 -3.12 -3.15
CA LEU A 349 -26.40 -2.80 -2.77
C LEU A 349 -26.73 -1.30 -2.91
N ILE A 350 -25.76 -0.46 -3.29
CA ILE A 350 -25.98 0.97 -3.50
C ILE A 350 -26.71 1.17 -4.82
N GLY A 351 -27.90 1.82 -4.74
CA GLY A 351 -28.64 2.20 -5.95
C GLY A 351 -27.93 3.31 -6.75
N ARG A 352 -28.16 3.36 -8.07
CA ARG A 352 -27.53 4.34 -8.99
C ARG A 352 -27.68 5.80 -8.53
N GLU A 353 -28.82 6.16 -7.94
CA GLU A 353 -29.10 7.52 -7.43
C GLU A 353 -28.19 7.97 -6.30
N LYS A 354 -27.52 7.01 -5.63
CA LYS A 354 -26.60 7.26 -4.51
C LYS A 354 -25.12 7.13 -4.90
N MET A 355 -24.82 6.89 -6.16
CA MET A 355 -23.45 6.83 -6.66
C MET A 355 -22.90 8.25 -6.82
N THR A 356 -22.29 8.76 -5.75
CA THR A 356 -21.57 10.05 -5.79
C THR A 356 -20.20 9.88 -6.45
N ARG A 357 -19.59 10.99 -6.87
CA ARG A 357 -18.24 10.97 -7.45
C ARG A 357 -17.20 10.44 -6.44
N GLU A 358 -17.34 10.83 -5.18
CA GLU A 358 -16.49 10.35 -4.11
C GLU A 358 -16.57 8.82 -3.99
N PHE A 359 -17.78 8.28 -4.02
CA PHE A 359 -17.97 6.84 -4.00
C PHE A 359 -17.35 6.15 -5.23
N LEU A 360 -17.51 6.73 -6.42
CA LEU A 360 -16.92 6.19 -7.63
C LEU A 360 -15.40 6.18 -7.56
N VAL A 361 -14.74 7.26 -7.06
CA VAL A 361 -13.28 7.28 -6.85
C VAL A 361 -12.85 6.20 -5.88
N LEU A 362 -13.58 6.02 -4.78
CA LEU A 362 -13.32 4.97 -3.80
C LEU A 362 -13.30 3.58 -4.46
N MET A 363 -14.35 3.25 -5.20
CA MET A 363 -14.46 1.93 -5.85
C MET A 363 -13.47 1.77 -7.01
N THR A 364 -13.25 2.82 -7.81
CA THR A 364 -12.26 2.80 -8.91
C THR A 364 -10.84 2.58 -8.38
N SER A 365 -10.48 3.17 -7.23
CA SER A 365 -9.17 2.94 -6.63
C SER A 365 -8.99 1.49 -6.14
N LEU A 366 -10.05 0.85 -5.62
CA LEU A 366 -10.03 -0.57 -5.25
C LEU A 366 -9.91 -1.49 -6.47
N ILE A 367 -10.61 -1.15 -7.56
CA ILE A 367 -10.45 -1.85 -8.84
C ILE A 367 -9.03 -1.65 -9.37
N GLY A 368 -8.48 -0.44 -9.26
CA GLY A 368 -7.14 -0.12 -9.72
C GLY A 368 -6.06 -0.95 -9.01
N ILE A 369 -6.11 -1.08 -7.67
CA ILE A 369 -5.15 -1.93 -6.95
C ILE A 369 -5.35 -3.42 -7.28
N PHE A 370 -6.59 -3.89 -7.44
CA PHE A 370 -6.86 -5.25 -7.88
C PHE A 370 -6.25 -5.54 -9.26
N LEU A 371 -6.41 -4.62 -10.24
CA LEU A 371 -5.82 -4.76 -11.56
C LEU A 371 -4.28 -4.72 -11.52
N PHE A 372 -3.71 -3.84 -10.68
CA PHE A 372 -2.27 -3.80 -10.47
C PHE A 372 -1.75 -5.15 -9.97
N GLU A 373 -2.34 -5.70 -8.92
CA GLU A 373 -2.00 -7.02 -8.38
C GLU A 373 -2.23 -8.16 -9.39
N SER A 374 -3.19 -7.99 -10.30
CA SER A 374 -3.48 -8.99 -11.35
C SER A 374 -2.39 -9.04 -12.42
N ILE A 375 -1.73 -7.92 -12.70
CA ILE A 375 -0.71 -7.80 -13.75
C ILE A 375 0.71 -8.12 -13.23
N PHE A 376 1.06 -7.52 -12.10
CA PHE A 376 2.42 -7.57 -11.56
C PHE A 376 2.64 -8.75 -10.60
N GLU A 377 3.81 -8.86 -10.01
CA GLU A 377 4.12 -9.84 -8.97
C GLU A 377 3.06 -9.87 -7.87
N SER A 378 2.68 -11.07 -7.42
CA SER A 378 1.65 -11.29 -6.41
C SER A 378 2.26 -11.26 -5.01
N ARG A 379 1.78 -10.34 -4.16
CA ARG A 379 2.10 -10.29 -2.72
C ARG A 379 1.01 -9.60 -1.93
N SER A 380 0.47 -10.24 -0.90
CA SER A 380 -0.52 -9.65 0.00
C SER A 380 -0.04 -8.33 0.62
N ARG A 381 1.26 -8.15 0.82
CA ARG A 381 1.89 -6.93 1.31
C ARG A 381 1.61 -5.70 0.43
N TYR A 382 1.45 -5.88 -0.86
CA TYR A 382 1.17 -4.75 -1.76
C TYR A 382 -0.20 -4.12 -1.52
N LEU A 383 -1.15 -4.86 -0.94
CA LEU A 383 -2.44 -4.31 -0.52
C LEU A 383 -2.33 -3.38 0.69
N TYR A 384 -1.28 -3.51 1.50
CA TYR A 384 -1.17 -2.83 2.80
C TYR A 384 -1.38 -1.32 2.71
N THR A 385 -0.81 -0.65 1.70
CA THR A 385 -0.99 0.80 1.50
C THR A 385 -2.42 1.22 1.19
N PHE A 386 -3.26 0.31 0.66
CA PHE A 386 -4.67 0.55 0.34
C PHE A 386 -5.65 0.03 1.39
N VAL A 387 -5.19 -0.66 2.44
CA VAL A 387 -6.07 -1.14 3.52
C VAL A 387 -6.93 -0.01 4.12
N PRO A 388 -6.44 1.23 4.33
CA PRO A 388 -7.28 2.35 4.75
C PRO A 388 -8.49 2.58 3.84
N ILE A 389 -8.33 2.43 2.54
CA ILE A 389 -9.39 2.59 1.54
C ILE A 389 -10.38 1.42 1.61
N TYR A 390 -9.90 0.17 1.80
CA TYR A 390 -10.75 -1.00 2.06
C TYR A 390 -11.61 -0.81 3.31
N ILE A 391 -11.04 -0.29 4.41
CA ILE A 391 -11.78 -0.04 5.66
C ILE A 391 -12.91 0.98 5.44
N VAL A 392 -12.63 2.08 4.71
CA VAL A 392 -13.65 3.07 4.37
C VAL A 392 -14.75 2.44 3.53
N ALA A 393 -14.40 1.70 2.47
CA ALA A 393 -15.35 1.03 1.59
C ALA A 393 -16.18 -0.03 2.35
N ALA A 394 -15.56 -0.83 3.20
CA ALA A 394 -16.24 -1.79 4.07
C ALA A 394 -17.28 -1.12 4.97
N THR A 395 -16.93 0.02 5.55
CA THR A 395 -17.84 0.74 6.45
C THR A 395 -19.01 1.37 5.71
N VAL A 396 -18.79 1.92 4.51
CA VAL A 396 -19.87 2.40 3.64
C VAL A 396 -20.80 1.22 3.23
N GLY A 397 -20.21 0.09 2.86
CA GLY A 397 -20.96 -1.13 2.54
C GLY A 397 -21.78 -1.65 3.73
N PHE A 398 -21.21 -1.65 4.93
CA PHE A 398 -21.91 -2.01 6.17
C PHE A 398 -23.12 -1.10 6.43
N GLN A 399 -22.95 0.21 6.25
CA GLN A 399 -24.07 1.15 6.33
C GLN A 399 -25.19 0.79 5.36
N GLN A 400 -24.86 0.49 4.10
CA GLN A 400 -25.86 0.13 3.06
C GLN A 400 -26.58 -1.17 3.39
N MET A 401 -25.85 -2.19 3.82
CA MET A 401 -26.43 -3.46 4.27
C MET A 401 -27.43 -3.22 5.40
N THR A 402 -27.02 -2.49 6.44
CA THR A 402 -27.86 -2.19 7.60
C THR A 402 -29.12 -1.41 7.23
N GLN A 403 -29.01 -0.42 6.33
CA GLN A 403 -30.16 0.36 5.86
C GLN A 403 -31.13 -0.50 5.04
N ASN A 404 -30.62 -1.38 4.19
CA ASN A 404 -31.46 -2.27 3.38
C ASN A 404 -32.19 -3.32 4.23
N PHE A 405 -31.53 -3.88 5.26
CA PHE A 405 -32.18 -4.77 6.21
C PHE A 405 -33.32 -4.09 6.96
N LYS A 406 -33.10 -2.85 7.47
CA LYS A 406 -34.14 -2.07 8.15
C LYS A 406 -35.33 -1.78 7.25
N LYS A 407 -35.10 -1.41 5.98
CA LYS A 407 -36.17 -1.17 5.00
C LYS A 407 -37.02 -2.42 4.74
N ARG A 408 -36.36 -3.57 4.59
CA ARG A 408 -37.07 -4.86 4.40
C ARG A 408 -37.87 -5.25 5.62
N ALA A 409 -37.31 -5.11 6.82
CA ALA A 409 -38.04 -5.40 8.07
C ALA A 409 -39.27 -4.49 8.27
N LEU A 410 -39.16 -3.22 7.89
CA LEU A 410 -40.30 -2.30 7.95
C LEU A 410 -41.38 -2.69 6.94
N LYS A 411 -41.04 -3.06 5.69
CA LYS A 411 -41.99 -3.52 4.70
C LYS A 411 -42.73 -4.77 5.14
N LEU A 412 -42.07 -5.74 5.75
CA LEU A 412 -42.68 -6.93 6.33
C LEU A 412 -43.69 -6.60 7.42
N LYS A 413 -43.33 -5.68 8.33
CA LYS A 413 -44.25 -5.24 9.42
C LYS A 413 -45.46 -4.48 8.93
N THR A 414 -45.34 -3.69 7.84
CA THR A 414 -46.44 -2.93 7.26
C THR A 414 -47.32 -3.78 6.33
N GLY A 415 -46.75 -4.76 5.62
CA GLY A 415 -47.46 -5.73 4.80
C GLY A 415 -48.38 -6.64 5.63
N VAL A 416 -47.90 -7.15 6.75
CA VAL A 416 -48.71 -7.98 7.67
C VAL A 416 -49.90 -7.20 8.29
N LYS A 417 -49.77 -5.85 8.42
CA LYS A 417 -50.92 -5.03 8.89
C LYS A 417 -51.99 -4.81 7.82
N ASN A 418 -51.66 -4.94 6.52
CA ASN A 418 -52.62 -4.78 5.43
C ASN A 418 -53.37 -6.07 5.10
N GLU A 419 -52.86 -7.23 5.52
CA GLU A 419 -53.57 -8.52 5.38
C GLU A 419 -54.51 -8.84 6.56
N GLN A 420 -54.48 -8.04 7.63
CA GLN A 420 -55.34 -8.19 8.80
C GLN A 420 -56.47 -7.13 8.86
N LYS A 421 -56.66 -6.36 7.80
CA LYS A 421 -57.84 -5.46 7.59
C LYS A 421 -58.66 -5.98 6.39
#